data_f5132d7d6dbd8ebcf77d7776d4ebb555
#
_entry.id   f5132d7d6dbd8ebcf77d7776d4ebb555
#
_cell.length_a   1.000
_cell.length_b   1.000
_cell.length_c   1.000
_cell.angle_alpha   90.00
_cell.angle_beta   90.00
_cell.angle_gamma   90.00
#
_symmetry.space_group_name_H-M   'P 1'
#
loop_
_entity.id
_entity.type
_entity.pdbx_description
1 polymer ?
#
loop_
_entity_poly.entity_id
_entity_poly.type
_entity_poly.pdbx_seq_one_letter_code
_entity_poly.pdbx_strand_id
1 'polypeptide(L)'
;MREVRDGIWHWESQHPEWNERQWWGPLVSSYAIDDGARLVLFDPLEPPAAIDALAGARETAIVLTCPWHRRGADALAQRYGATLYVPPPDEGDPSPVDGTVYREGDRLPVGVEALPGMEPNDLLLWIESHGALVAGDTLQDRGEGLQFLGDLANNVPPEWSAAAEQVREGMQQLLALPVEIVLLTHGAPTDRAALERALAR
;
A
#
# COMPACT_ATOMS: atom_id res chain seq x y z
N MET A 1 16.48 5.38 0.71
CA MET A 1 15.36 6.34 0.81
C MET A 1 15.55 7.45 -0.22
N ARG A 2 14.50 7.83 -0.88
CA ARG A 2 14.45 8.98 -1.80
C ARG A 2 13.09 9.68 -1.68
N GLU A 3 13.06 10.97 -1.89
CA GLU A 3 11.84 11.70 -2.18
C GLU A 3 11.47 11.45 -3.64
N VAL A 4 10.29 10.87 -3.86
CA VAL A 4 9.82 10.51 -5.21
C VAL A 4 8.93 11.59 -5.81
N ARG A 5 8.39 12.43 -4.94
CA ARG A 5 7.59 13.61 -5.24
C ARG A 5 7.56 14.49 -3.98
N ASP A 6 7.24 15.77 -4.10
CA ASP A 6 7.15 16.71 -2.98
C ASP A 6 6.28 16.12 -1.84
N GLY A 7 6.90 15.95 -0.67
CA GLY A 7 6.30 15.34 0.51
C GLY A 7 6.09 13.82 0.46
N ILE A 8 6.44 13.13 -0.63
CA ILE A 8 6.31 11.67 -0.75
C ILE A 8 7.70 11.02 -0.70
N TRP A 9 7.93 10.23 0.32
CA TRP A 9 9.18 9.50 0.56
C TRP A 9 8.99 8.02 0.29
N HIS A 10 10.00 7.38 -0.30
CA HIS A 10 10.06 5.96 -0.61
C HIS A 10 11.34 5.34 -0.08
N TRP A 11 11.23 4.16 0.49
CA TRP A 11 12.37 3.29 0.80
C TRP A 11 11.99 1.83 0.61
N GLU A 12 12.99 0.99 0.46
CA GLU A 12 12.86 -0.46 0.36
C GLU A 12 13.62 -1.11 1.52
N SER A 13 13.06 -2.18 2.03
CA SER A 13 13.68 -3.01 3.07
C SER A 13 13.56 -4.49 2.69
N GLN A 14 14.54 -5.30 3.11
CA GLN A 14 14.44 -6.73 2.97
C GLN A 14 13.41 -7.28 3.96
N HIS A 15 12.43 -8.02 3.46
CA HIS A 15 11.42 -8.61 4.32
C HIS A 15 12.03 -9.77 5.14
N PRO A 16 11.93 -9.77 6.48
CA PRO A 16 12.61 -10.75 7.34
C PRO A 16 12.11 -12.19 7.14
N GLU A 17 10.86 -12.36 6.73
CA GLU A 17 10.24 -13.67 6.51
C GLU A 17 10.34 -14.15 5.05
N TRP A 18 10.98 -13.36 4.19
CA TRP A 18 11.14 -13.76 2.79
C TRP A 18 12.03 -14.99 2.65
N ASN A 19 11.63 -15.88 1.76
CA ASN A 19 12.42 -17.03 1.34
C ASN A 19 12.11 -17.35 -0.14
N GLU A 20 12.93 -18.18 -0.76
CA GLU A 20 12.85 -18.52 -2.20
C GLU A 20 11.54 -19.23 -2.64
N ARG A 21 10.68 -19.62 -1.69
CA ARG A 21 9.36 -20.22 -1.98
C ARG A 21 8.26 -19.16 -2.08
N GLN A 22 8.55 -17.93 -1.69
CA GLN A 22 7.59 -16.85 -1.79
C GLN A 22 7.39 -16.44 -3.26
N TRP A 23 6.16 -16.09 -3.60
CA TRP A 23 5.79 -15.64 -4.92
C TRP A 23 6.22 -14.18 -5.21
N TRP A 24 6.62 -13.42 -4.19
CA TRP A 24 7.09 -12.04 -4.23
C TRP A 24 8.59 -11.95 -3.95
N GLY A 25 9.22 -10.82 -4.30
CA GLY A 25 10.66 -10.61 -4.15
C GLY A 25 11.09 -10.28 -2.70
N PRO A 26 12.40 -10.34 -2.41
CA PRO A 26 12.93 -10.11 -1.06
C PRO A 26 12.76 -8.67 -0.56
N LEU A 27 12.66 -7.71 -1.47
CA LEU A 27 12.49 -6.30 -1.13
C LEU A 27 11.01 -5.91 -1.17
N VAL A 28 10.61 -5.16 -0.17
CA VAL A 28 9.28 -4.55 -0.07
C VAL A 28 9.42 -3.05 0.08
N SER A 29 8.54 -2.32 -0.59
CA SER A 29 8.49 -0.86 -0.54
C SER A 29 7.62 -0.39 0.62
N SER A 30 8.03 0.71 1.20
CA SER A 30 7.29 1.47 2.20
C SER A 30 7.32 2.94 1.82
N TYR A 31 6.31 3.68 2.26
CA TYR A 31 6.15 5.08 1.91
C TYR A 31 5.85 5.93 3.13
N ALA A 32 6.18 7.21 3.03
CA ALA A 32 5.73 8.23 3.94
C ALA A 32 5.20 9.43 3.16
N ILE A 33 4.11 10.03 3.66
CA ILE A 33 3.60 11.31 3.17
C ILE A 33 3.65 12.30 4.33
N ASP A 34 4.36 13.40 4.12
CA ASP A 34 4.49 14.53 5.06
C ASP A 34 3.77 15.76 4.48
N ASP A 35 2.67 16.17 5.12
CA ASP A 35 1.95 17.39 4.78
C ASP A 35 2.43 18.62 5.56
N GLY A 36 3.54 18.50 6.29
CA GLY A 36 4.13 19.54 7.13
C GLY A 36 3.60 19.54 8.58
N ALA A 37 2.43 19.00 8.84
CA ALA A 37 1.85 18.86 10.17
C ALA A 37 1.78 17.39 10.62
N ARG A 38 1.48 16.51 9.68
CA ARG A 38 1.29 15.07 9.89
C ARG A 38 2.20 14.26 9.01
N LEU A 39 2.61 13.12 9.53
CA LEU A 39 3.33 12.07 8.79
C LEU A 39 2.47 10.83 8.73
N VAL A 40 2.17 10.35 7.54
CA VAL A 40 1.48 9.06 7.36
C VAL A 40 2.43 8.07 6.72
N LEU A 41 2.62 6.93 7.37
CA LEU A 41 3.44 5.82 6.90
C LEU A 41 2.54 4.73 6.32
N PHE A 42 2.87 4.23 5.13
CA PHE A 42 2.14 3.16 4.46
C PHE A 42 3.00 1.89 4.43
N ASP A 43 2.45 0.79 4.96
CA ASP A 43 3.08 -0.53 5.05
C ASP A 43 4.55 -0.47 5.53
N PRO A 44 4.86 0.22 6.64
CA PRO A 44 6.22 0.55 6.98
C PRO A 44 7.02 -0.66 7.48
N LEU A 45 8.24 -0.81 6.94
CA LEU A 45 9.24 -1.73 7.43
C LEU A 45 10.59 -1.01 7.51
N GLU A 46 11.23 -1.06 8.70
CA GLU A 46 12.57 -0.51 8.95
C GLU A 46 12.79 0.90 8.38
N PRO A 47 12.06 1.91 8.86
CA PRO A 47 12.18 3.27 8.34
C PRO A 47 13.60 3.82 8.54
N PRO A 48 14.13 4.57 7.54
CA PRO A 48 15.42 5.23 7.66
C PRO A 48 15.40 6.31 8.74
N ALA A 49 16.58 6.65 9.30
CA ALA A 49 16.73 7.64 10.38
C ALA A 49 16.10 9.02 10.06
N ALA A 50 16.02 9.40 8.78
CA ALA A 50 15.36 10.63 8.38
C ALA A 50 13.83 10.56 8.58
N ILE A 51 13.20 9.41 8.33
CA ILE A 51 11.77 9.19 8.63
C ILE A 51 11.55 9.14 10.14
N ASP A 52 12.45 8.51 10.92
CA ASP A 52 12.41 8.57 12.38
C ASP A 52 12.41 10.01 12.91
N ALA A 53 13.24 10.87 12.32
CA ALA A 53 13.31 12.28 12.71
C ALA A 53 12.03 13.04 12.37
N LEU A 54 11.40 12.76 11.21
CA LEU A 54 10.11 13.33 10.83
C LEU A 54 9.01 12.85 11.79
N ALA A 55 8.94 11.56 12.08
CA ALA A 55 7.96 10.98 13.00
C ALA A 55 8.06 11.57 14.41
N GLY A 56 9.29 11.89 14.87
CA GLY A 56 9.50 12.60 16.14
C GLY A 56 9.05 14.06 16.16
N ALA A 57 8.81 14.66 14.99
CA ALA A 57 8.45 16.08 14.83
C ALA A 57 7.02 16.29 14.32
N ARG A 58 6.27 15.24 14.01
CA ARG A 58 4.94 15.28 13.41
C ARG A 58 3.95 14.42 14.21
N GLU A 59 2.67 14.75 14.10
CA GLU A 59 1.61 13.80 14.43
C GLU A 59 1.68 12.65 13.43
N THR A 60 2.00 11.44 13.91
CA THR A 60 2.25 10.29 13.04
C THR A 60 1.08 9.33 13.03
N ALA A 61 0.72 8.83 11.86
CA ALA A 61 -0.21 7.73 11.66
C ALA A 61 0.46 6.64 10.81
N ILE A 62 0.03 5.40 11.00
CA ILE A 62 0.45 4.25 10.19
C ILE A 62 -0.80 3.66 9.55
N VAL A 63 -0.77 3.43 8.25
CA VAL A 63 -1.88 2.85 7.50
C VAL A 63 -1.38 1.62 6.77
N LEU A 64 -2.01 0.47 7.03
CA LEU A 64 -1.74 -0.77 6.31
C LEU A 64 -2.72 -0.88 5.15
N THR A 65 -2.26 -1.34 4.00
CA THR A 65 -3.11 -1.60 2.81
C THR A 65 -3.86 -2.92 2.92
N CYS A 66 -3.28 -3.90 3.61
CA CYS A 66 -3.87 -5.21 3.87
C CYS A 66 -3.39 -5.78 5.23
N PRO A 67 -4.09 -6.73 5.85
CA PRO A 67 -3.75 -7.25 7.17
C PRO A 67 -2.37 -7.89 7.26
N TRP A 68 -1.93 -8.57 6.19
CA TRP A 68 -0.64 -9.26 6.13
C TRP A 68 0.56 -8.32 5.89
N HIS A 69 0.34 -7.03 5.64
CA HIS A 69 1.40 -6.00 5.60
C HIS A 69 1.73 -5.42 6.98
N ARG A 70 1.36 -6.13 8.05
CA ARG A 70 1.60 -5.65 9.42
C ARG A 70 3.08 -5.45 9.74
N ARG A 71 3.96 -6.30 9.23
CA ARG A 71 5.42 -6.14 9.25
C ARG A 71 5.95 -5.57 10.59
N GLY A 72 6.56 -4.39 10.56
CA GLY A 72 7.05 -3.65 11.72
C GLY A 72 6.07 -2.63 12.33
N ALA A 73 4.83 -2.56 11.84
CA ALA A 73 3.88 -1.49 12.15
C ALA A 73 3.56 -1.35 13.64
N ASP A 74 3.41 -2.45 14.38
CA ASP A 74 3.10 -2.41 15.81
C ASP A 74 4.22 -1.76 16.63
N ALA A 75 5.46 -2.16 16.36
CA ALA A 75 6.62 -1.61 17.04
C ALA A 75 6.81 -0.12 16.70
N LEU A 76 6.53 0.26 15.45
CA LEU A 76 6.60 1.64 15.00
C LEU A 76 5.47 2.48 15.59
N ALA A 77 4.24 1.95 15.67
CA ALA A 77 3.12 2.63 16.30
C ALA A 77 3.43 2.92 17.78
N GLN A 78 3.98 1.95 18.50
CA GLN A 78 4.43 2.15 19.88
C GLN A 78 5.57 3.18 19.97
N ARG A 79 6.56 3.08 19.08
CA ARG A 79 7.74 3.96 19.07
C ARG A 79 7.39 5.42 18.83
N TYR A 80 6.46 5.70 17.92
CA TYR A 80 6.07 7.04 17.52
C TYR A 80 4.84 7.57 18.25
N GLY A 81 4.17 6.74 19.06
CA GLY A 81 2.87 7.07 19.63
C GLY A 81 1.80 7.25 18.53
N ALA A 82 1.96 6.53 17.43
CA ALA A 82 1.14 6.69 16.23
C ALA A 82 -0.16 5.88 16.33
N THR A 83 -1.23 6.44 15.74
CA THR A 83 -2.45 5.65 15.49
C THR A 83 -2.19 4.67 14.34
N LEU A 84 -2.47 3.38 14.58
CA LEU A 84 -2.40 2.34 13.56
C LEU A 84 -3.79 2.11 12.95
N TYR A 85 -3.90 2.30 11.64
CA TYR A 85 -5.09 2.00 10.84
C TYR A 85 -4.87 0.70 10.09
N VAL A 86 -5.84 -0.21 10.19
CA VAL A 86 -5.75 -1.56 9.62
C VAL A 86 -7.01 -1.92 8.85
N PRO A 87 -6.92 -2.61 7.71
CA PRO A 87 -8.09 -3.18 7.06
C PRO A 87 -8.77 -4.25 7.93
N PRO A 88 -9.99 -4.69 7.59
CA PRO A 88 -10.63 -5.80 8.29
C PRO A 88 -9.76 -7.07 8.26
N PRO A 89 -9.84 -7.94 9.28
CA PRO A 89 -9.24 -9.26 9.22
C PRO A 89 -9.91 -10.12 8.14
N ASP A 90 -9.30 -11.26 7.81
CA ASP A 90 -9.91 -12.24 6.92
C ASP A 90 -11.28 -12.66 7.44
N GLU A 91 -12.19 -12.97 6.51
CA GLU A 91 -13.53 -13.41 6.89
C GLU A 91 -13.45 -14.69 7.76
N GLY A 92 -14.05 -14.63 8.94
CA GLY A 92 -14.04 -15.74 9.90
C GLY A 92 -12.80 -15.81 10.79
N ASP A 93 -11.83 -14.91 10.67
CA ASP A 93 -10.73 -14.80 11.63
C ASP A 93 -11.22 -14.17 12.95
N PRO A 94 -11.23 -14.93 14.08
CA PRO A 94 -11.66 -14.43 15.37
C PRO A 94 -10.58 -13.60 16.08
N SER A 95 -9.42 -13.42 15.48
CA SER A 95 -8.29 -12.73 16.11
C SER A 95 -8.64 -11.28 16.42
N PRO A 96 -8.31 -10.78 17.62
CA PRO A 96 -8.50 -9.37 17.91
C PRO A 96 -7.62 -8.53 17.00
N VAL A 97 -8.21 -7.50 16.40
CA VAL A 97 -7.48 -6.53 15.57
C VAL A 97 -6.95 -5.42 16.46
N ASP A 98 -5.64 -5.40 16.65
CA ASP A 98 -4.98 -4.23 17.25
C ASP A 98 -4.89 -3.11 16.20
N GLY A 99 -5.51 -1.97 16.50
CA GLY A 99 -5.56 -0.82 15.63
C GLY A 99 -6.99 -0.34 15.36
N THR A 100 -7.10 0.76 14.65
CA THR A 100 -8.37 1.33 14.19
C THR A 100 -8.73 0.68 12.86
N VAL A 101 -9.76 -0.16 12.86
CA VAL A 101 -10.22 -0.81 11.62
C VAL A 101 -10.87 0.22 10.70
N TYR A 102 -10.47 0.23 9.43
CA TYR A 102 -11.06 1.04 8.38
C TYR A 102 -11.51 0.16 7.20
N ARG A 103 -12.41 0.68 6.36
CA ARG A 103 -13.02 -0.05 5.24
C ARG A 103 -13.07 0.84 4.00
N GLU A 104 -13.43 0.25 2.88
CA GLU A 104 -13.78 0.97 1.67
C GLU A 104 -14.73 2.16 1.97
N GLY A 105 -14.42 3.31 1.40
CA GLY A 105 -15.16 4.56 1.57
C GLY A 105 -14.76 5.38 2.80
N ASP A 106 -13.98 4.81 3.73
CA ASP A 106 -13.50 5.55 4.89
C ASP A 106 -12.44 6.59 4.48
N ARG A 107 -12.41 7.69 5.25
CA ARG A 107 -11.40 8.74 5.13
C ARG A 107 -10.46 8.70 6.32
N LEU A 108 -9.17 8.64 6.03
CA LEU A 108 -8.07 8.55 6.98
C LEU A 108 -7.29 9.88 7.04
N PRO A 109 -6.30 10.02 7.94
CA PRO A 109 -5.48 11.23 8.00
C PRO A 109 -4.85 11.63 6.65
N VAL A 110 -4.52 12.90 6.49
CA VAL A 110 -4.02 13.57 5.27
C VAL A 110 -4.92 13.41 4.04
N GLY A 111 -6.23 13.16 4.26
CA GLY A 111 -7.21 13.03 3.18
C GLY A 111 -7.11 11.73 2.39
N VAL A 112 -6.51 10.70 2.97
CA VAL A 112 -6.49 9.35 2.38
C VAL A 112 -7.92 8.81 2.30
N GLU A 113 -8.34 8.35 1.12
CA GLU A 113 -9.61 7.67 0.88
C GLU A 113 -9.35 6.20 0.53
N ALA A 114 -10.04 5.31 1.25
CA ALA A 114 -9.93 3.88 1.01
C ALA A 114 -10.84 3.46 -0.15
N LEU A 115 -10.26 2.84 -1.17
CA LEU A 115 -10.93 2.33 -2.36
C LEU A 115 -10.84 0.78 -2.40
N PRO A 116 -11.76 0.10 -3.09
CA PRO A 116 -11.71 -1.36 -3.19
C PRO A 116 -10.48 -1.82 -3.97
N GLY A 117 -9.84 -2.88 -3.49
CA GLY A 117 -8.79 -3.60 -4.18
C GLY A 117 -9.23 -4.97 -4.65
N MET A 118 -8.28 -5.91 -4.79
CA MET A 118 -8.57 -7.25 -5.29
C MET A 118 -9.29 -8.13 -4.28
N GLU A 119 -9.01 -7.96 -3.01
CA GLU A 119 -9.67 -8.63 -1.89
C GLU A 119 -10.41 -7.61 -1.02
N PRO A 120 -11.45 -8.01 -0.28
CA PRO A 120 -12.21 -7.08 0.56
C PRO A 120 -11.38 -6.36 1.63
N ASN A 121 -10.21 -6.88 1.94
CA ASN A 121 -9.26 -6.36 2.92
C ASN A 121 -7.88 -6.02 2.34
N ASP A 122 -7.73 -6.03 1.02
CA ASP A 122 -6.61 -5.42 0.28
C ASP A 122 -7.12 -4.13 -0.36
N LEU A 123 -6.87 -2.98 0.26
CA LEU A 123 -7.47 -1.71 -0.10
C LEU A 123 -6.45 -0.81 -0.82
N LEU A 124 -6.93 -0.20 -1.89
CA LEU A 124 -6.21 0.90 -2.54
C LEU A 124 -6.45 2.18 -1.74
N LEU A 125 -5.42 3.02 -1.63
CA LEU A 125 -5.52 4.25 -0.87
C LEU A 125 -5.25 5.45 -1.79
N TRP A 126 -6.27 6.26 -2.01
CA TRP A 126 -6.19 7.47 -2.82
C TRP A 126 -5.89 8.70 -1.97
N ILE A 127 -4.89 9.48 -2.37
CA ILE A 127 -4.48 10.71 -1.69
C ILE A 127 -4.54 11.86 -2.70
N GLU A 128 -5.70 12.54 -2.75
CA GLU A 128 -6.01 13.57 -3.73
C GLU A 128 -4.99 14.72 -3.73
N SER A 129 -4.60 15.20 -2.54
CA SER A 129 -3.67 16.32 -2.39
C SER A 129 -2.29 16.06 -3.02
N HIS A 130 -1.93 14.81 -3.23
CA HIS A 130 -0.64 14.38 -3.77
C HIS A 130 -0.76 13.69 -5.13
N GLY A 131 -1.97 13.51 -5.65
CA GLY A 131 -2.21 12.71 -6.86
C GLY A 131 -1.65 11.29 -6.74
N ALA A 132 -1.64 10.72 -5.53
CA ALA A 132 -0.98 9.47 -5.23
C ALA A 132 -1.98 8.34 -4.95
N LEU A 133 -1.71 7.16 -5.53
CA LEU A 133 -2.44 5.92 -5.29
C LEU A 133 -1.50 4.90 -4.65
N VAL A 134 -1.75 4.50 -3.40
CA VAL A 134 -1.05 3.37 -2.77
C VAL A 134 -1.80 2.10 -3.12
N ALA A 135 -1.10 1.10 -3.63
CA ALA A 135 -1.72 0.03 -4.40
C ALA A 135 -1.84 -1.33 -3.67
N GLY A 136 -1.33 -1.46 -2.44
CA GLY A 136 -1.35 -2.72 -1.70
C GLY A 136 -0.73 -3.87 -2.50
N ASP A 137 -1.36 -5.03 -2.45
CA ASP A 137 -1.01 -6.18 -3.27
C ASP A 137 -1.78 -6.21 -4.60
N THR A 138 -2.84 -5.44 -4.72
CA THR A 138 -3.69 -5.40 -5.92
C THR A 138 -2.90 -5.09 -7.19
N LEU A 139 -1.92 -4.16 -7.13
CA LEU A 139 -1.07 -3.78 -8.25
C LEU A 139 0.40 -3.94 -7.87
N GLN A 140 1.17 -4.59 -8.74
CA GLN A 140 2.58 -4.91 -8.51
C GLN A 140 3.42 -4.71 -9.78
N ASP A 141 4.72 -4.50 -9.61
CA ASP A 141 5.71 -4.55 -10.69
C ASP A 141 6.89 -5.43 -10.25
N ARG A 142 7.09 -6.54 -10.94
CA ARG A 142 8.20 -7.48 -10.72
C ARG A 142 9.26 -7.37 -11.79
N GLY A 143 9.35 -6.23 -12.47
CA GLY A 143 10.30 -5.96 -13.54
C GLY A 143 9.72 -6.12 -14.95
N GLU A 144 8.44 -6.45 -15.07
CA GLU A 144 7.73 -6.59 -16.35
C GLU A 144 6.70 -5.47 -16.59
N GLY A 145 6.73 -4.43 -15.74
CA GLY A 145 5.77 -3.35 -15.70
C GLY A 145 4.59 -3.64 -14.77
N LEU A 146 3.75 -2.62 -14.58
CA LEU A 146 2.61 -2.69 -13.66
C LEU A 146 1.60 -3.73 -14.12
N GLN A 147 1.19 -4.60 -13.21
CA GLN A 147 0.25 -5.69 -13.43
C GLN A 147 -0.66 -5.86 -12.22
N PHE A 148 -1.87 -6.43 -12.44
CA PHE A 148 -2.69 -6.95 -11.35
C PHE A 148 -2.07 -8.22 -10.77
N LEU A 149 -2.22 -8.42 -9.47
CA LEU A 149 -1.74 -9.64 -8.81
C LEU A 149 -2.28 -10.90 -9.49
N GLY A 150 -3.55 -10.94 -9.87
CA GLY A 150 -4.17 -12.06 -10.57
C GLY A 150 -3.63 -12.35 -11.97
N ASP A 151 -2.96 -11.38 -12.63
CA ASP A 151 -2.33 -11.54 -13.94
C ASP A 151 -0.90 -12.12 -13.83
N LEU A 152 -0.30 -12.08 -12.66
CA LEU A 152 1.06 -12.60 -12.41
C LEU A 152 1.06 -14.13 -12.43
N ALA A 153 0.71 -14.68 -13.59
CA ALA A 153 0.54 -16.10 -13.84
C ALA A 153 1.73 -16.93 -13.30
N ASN A 154 1.42 -18.06 -12.76
CA ASN A 154 2.20 -19.21 -12.31
C ASN A 154 2.55 -19.30 -10.81
N ASN A 155 2.39 -18.26 -10.00
CA ASN A 155 2.73 -18.33 -8.58
C ASN A 155 1.66 -17.73 -7.63
N VAL A 156 0.49 -17.39 -8.13
CA VAL A 156 -0.64 -16.89 -7.33
C VAL A 156 -1.76 -17.93 -7.27
N PRO A 157 -2.60 -17.93 -6.25
CA PRO A 157 -3.75 -18.81 -6.16
C PRO A 157 -4.66 -18.69 -7.39
N PRO A 158 -5.20 -19.81 -7.92
CA PRO A 158 -6.06 -19.80 -9.12
C PRO A 158 -7.30 -18.89 -8.98
N GLU A 159 -7.84 -18.76 -7.78
CA GLU A 159 -8.98 -17.91 -7.45
C GLU A 159 -8.67 -16.42 -7.70
N TRP A 160 -7.44 -15.98 -7.46
CA TRP A 160 -7.02 -14.60 -7.75
C TRP A 160 -6.93 -14.32 -9.24
N SER A 161 -6.45 -15.29 -10.02
CA SER A 161 -6.44 -15.17 -11.49
C SER A 161 -7.85 -15.08 -12.06
N ALA A 162 -8.80 -15.85 -11.51
CA ALA A 162 -10.19 -15.80 -11.96
C ALA A 162 -10.90 -14.49 -11.59
N ALA A 163 -10.50 -13.87 -10.47
CA ALA A 163 -11.06 -12.59 -10.04
C ALA A 163 -10.47 -11.38 -10.79
N ALA A 164 -9.28 -11.52 -11.40
CA ALA A 164 -8.52 -10.39 -11.96
C ALA A 164 -9.29 -9.58 -13.00
N GLU A 165 -10.06 -10.22 -13.89
CA GLU A 165 -10.84 -9.51 -14.91
C GLU A 165 -11.96 -8.68 -14.29
N GLN A 166 -12.71 -9.26 -13.34
CA GLN A 166 -13.79 -8.55 -12.63
C GLN A 166 -13.23 -7.39 -11.81
N VAL A 167 -12.11 -7.59 -11.15
CA VAL A 167 -11.42 -6.53 -10.39
C VAL A 167 -10.94 -5.43 -11.31
N ARG A 168 -10.34 -5.78 -12.47
CA ARG A 168 -9.88 -4.80 -13.47
C ARG A 168 -11.04 -3.95 -13.99
N GLU A 169 -12.20 -4.55 -14.27
CA GLU A 169 -13.41 -3.80 -14.67
C GLU A 169 -13.83 -2.81 -13.57
N GLY A 170 -13.87 -3.25 -12.30
CA GLY A 170 -14.16 -2.39 -11.15
C GLY A 170 -13.17 -1.24 -11.01
N MET A 171 -11.90 -1.46 -11.37
CA MET A 171 -10.84 -0.45 -11.28
C MET A 171 -10.79 0.56 -12.42
N GLN A 172 -11.59 0.41 -13.47
CA GLN A 172 -11.69 1.43 -14.53
C GLN A 172 -12.04 2.81 -13.97
N GLN A 173 -12.75 2.87 -12.86
CA GLN A 173 -13.04 4.12 -12.15
C GLN A 173 -11.79 4.87 -11.69
N LEU A 174 -10.65 4.20 -11.45
CA LEU A 174 -9.39 4.83 -11.10
C LEU A 174 -8.88 5.77 -12.20
N LEU A 175 -9.26 5.52 -13.45
CA LEU A 175 -8.90 6.40 -14.57
C LEU A 175 -9.62 7.75 -14.53
N ALA A 176 -10.73 7.86 -13.79
CA ALA A 176 -11.41 9.13 -13.54
C ALA A 176 -10.70 9.98 -12.48
N LEU A 177 -9.86 9.36 -11.64
CA LEU A 177 -9.05 10.08 -10.65
C LEU A 177 -7.82 10.70 -11.32
N PRO A 178 -7.36 11.87 -10.87
CA PRO A 178 -6.14 12.51 -11.38
C PRO A 178 -4.90 11.87 -10.77
N VAL A 179 -4.76 10.54 -10.90
CA VAL A 179 -3.58 9.81 -10.42
C VAL A 179 -2.35 10.25 -11.21
N GLU A 180 -1.32 10.66 -10.52
CA GLU A 180 -0.04 11.07 -11.10
C GLU A 180 1.09 10.09 -10.75
N ILE A 181 1.01 9.47 -9.56
CA ILE A 181 1.97 8.47 -9.09
C ILE A 181 1.25 7.28 -8.45
N VAL A 182 1.73 6.07 -8.73
CA VAL A 182 1.28 4.82 -8.09
C VAL A 182 2.41 4.29 -7.21
N LEU A 183 2.10 4.07 -5.95
CA LEU A 183 3.02 3.65 -4.89
C LEU A 183 2.80 2.17 -4.62
N LEU A 184 3.74 1.34 -5.07
CA LEU A 184 3.64 -0.12 -5.05
C LEU A 184 4.30 -0.71 -3.81
N THR A 185 3.67 -1.65 -3.15
CA THR A 185 4.27 -2.43 -2.06
C THR A 185 5.32 -3.41 -2.59
N HIS A 186 5.04 -4.02 -3.75
CA HIS A 186 5.96 -4.90 -4.47
C HIS A 186 6.34 -4.26 -5.82
N GLY A 187 7.49 -3.58 -5.82
CA GLY A 187 8.02 -2.83 -6.95
C GLY A 187 8.34 -1.37 -6.61
N ALA A 188 8.90 -0.65 -7.58
CA ALA A 188 9.19 0.78 -7.45
C ALA A 188 7.94 1.63 -7.75
N PRO A 189 7.88 2.88 -7.23
CA PRO A 189 6.85 3.82 -7.65
C PRO A 189 6.81 3.99 -9.17
N THR A 190 5.60 4.06 -9.71
CA THR A 190 5.37 4.22 -11.15
C THR A 190 4.37 5.34 -11.44
N ASP A 191 3.99 5.53 -12.69
CA ASP A 191 3.20 6.65 -13.15
C ASP A 191 1.79 6.25 -13.63
N ARG A 192 0.99 7.28 -13.94
CA ARG A 192 -0.33 7.12 -14.53
C ARG A 192 -0.30 6.32 -15.84
N ALA A 193 0.70 6.51 -16.69
CA ALA A 193 0.76 5.79 -17.97
C ALA A 193 0.94 4.28 -17.77
N ALA A 194 1.64 3.87 -16.71
CA ALA A 194 1.72 2.45 -16.33
C ALA A 194 0.36 1.92 -15.86
N LEU A 195 -0.38 2.71 -15.04
CA LEU A 195 -1.74 2.36 -14.60
C LEU A 195 -2.68 2.19 -15.77
N GLU A 196 -2.69 3.12 -16.73
CA GLU A 196 -3.51 3.05 -17.94
C GLU A 196 -3.21 1.79 -18.76
N ARG A 197 -1.93 1.45 -18.92
CA ARG A 197 -1.53 0.22 -19.62
C ARG A 197 -1.98 -1.05 -18.89
N ALA A 198 -1.90 -1.07 -17.57
CA ALA A 198 -2.34 -2.21 -16.76
C ALA A 198 -3.84 -2.43 -16.85
N LEU A 199 -4.63 -1.35 -16.89
CA LEU A 199 -6.09 -1.38 -16.99
C LEU A 199 -6.61 -1.66 -18.41
N ALA A 200 -5.78 -1.47 -19.44
CA ALA A 200 -6.15 -1.70 -20.85
C ALA A 200 -5.89 -3.14 -21.35
N ARG A 201 -5.34 -4.03 -20.51
CA ARG A 201 -4.99 -5.42 -20.88
C ARG A 201 -6.16 -6.39 -20.91
#